data_4b2151d6e577c5c56ad4378bc5b730c6
#
_entry.id   4b2151d6e577c5c56ad4378bc5b730c6
#
_cell.length_a   1.000
_cell.length_b   1.000
_cell.length_c   1.000
_cell.angle_alpha   90.00
_cell.angle_beta   90.00
_cell.angle_gamma   90.00
#
_symmetry.space_group_name_H-M   'P 1'
#
loop_
_entity.id
_entity.type
_entity.pdbx_description
1 polymer ?
#
loop_
_entity_poly.entity_id
_entity_poly.type
_entity_poly.pdbx_seq_one_letter_code
_entity_poly.pdbx_strand_id
1 'polypeptide(L)'
;MTRASGCNKMVVEVFGMADVFDRIADWLQKLAFFDADLGGLVEQLSHRLIDGGVPVTRVSLGRLMMHPVIGLLDATWDASNHRIEWTVLPRSSVTADLFDKAPFGENSKLANEIAKQHFNKEVWDLADGLANGTIKFPFMRANLTDQATRDKFPLFRKLAEAGVTDYVVFSAPFGNRTVVFDGEMEWALGASVSFATKRRSGFTDREVDGLSRLSLPLLGAARVLSEQFLAAELMEVYLGKVSGRSVLNGQIARGDVSRINCALLFSDMRGSTALSQRLSPEKYVATVNQFFDCVGGSVQDHGGEVLKFVGDGLLAIFPFDGQRRLPEDMCEAALSAAREAFQRNEELDPSDRAEFGVGLHTGAAIYGNVGTEKRLDFTVTGTSVAIVSRLEGLTRKLEARLLATGDFANLVSEEPLKLGPHSLRGFDEDLEVFSYEITR
;
A
#
# COMPACT_ATOMS: atom_id res chain seq x y z
N MET A 1 28.15 -33.77 63.77
CA MET A 1 28.40 -32.37 64.16
C MET A 1 28.52 -31.56 62.89
N THR A 2 27.44 -31.04 62.47
CA THR A 2 26.96 -29.65 62.53
C THR A 2 27.75 -28.65 61.69
N ARG A 3 27.01 -28.05 60.72
CA ARG A 3 27.23 -26.78 60.00
C ARG A 3 27.84 -26.87 58.60
N ALA A 4 27.00 -27.04 57.62
CA ALA A 4 27.11 -26.38 56.31
C ALA A 4 25.72 -26.35 55.65
N SER A 5 24.77 -25.63 56.25
CA SER A 5 23.45 -25.36 55.66
C SER A 5 23.10 -23.89 55.82
N GLY A 6 23.92 -23.01 55.23
CA GLY A 6 23.71 -21.58 55.34
C GLY A 6 24.07 -20.75 54.11
N CYS A 7 24.64 -21.36 53.07
CA CYS A 7 25.19 -20.57 51.96
C CYS A 7 24.40 -20.74 50.62
N ASN A 8 23.37 -21.60 50.60
CA ASN A 8 22.65 -21.88 49.34
C ASN A 8 21.29 -21.21 49.21
N LYS A 9 20.87 -20.38 50.20
CA LYS A 9 19.61 -19.62 50.11
C LYS A 9 19.80 -18.15 49.70
N MET A 10 21.03 -17.66 49.61
CA MET A 10 21.30 -16.24 49.30
C MET A 10 21.80 -16.02 47.89
N VAL A 11 22.01 -17.07 47.09
CA VAL A 11 22.42 -16.98 45.68
C VAL A 11 21.25 -17.15 44.70
N VAL A 12 20.07 -17.56 45.18
CA VAL A 12 18.87 -17.74 44.34
C VAL A 12 18.01 -16.46 44.26
N GLU A 13 18.25 -15.46 45.08
CA GLU A 13 17.51 -14.17 45.04
C GLU A 13 18.16 -13.06 44.23
N VAL A 14 19.28 -13.31 43.55
CA VAL A 14 19.98 -12.29 42.72
C VAL A 14 19.81 -12.53 41.21
N PHE A 15 19.21 -13.62 40.80
CA PHE A 15 18.64 -13.70 39.43
C PHE A 15 17.22 -13.11 39.48
N GLY A 16 17.18 -11.78 39.57
CA GLY A 16 15.98 -10.99 39.58
C GLY A 16 15.05 -11.42 38.43
N MET A 17 13.78 -11.64 38.76
CA MET A 17 12.70 -11.78 37.76
C MET A 17 12.87 -10.63 36.76
N ALA A 18 13.13 -10.96 35.49
CA ALA A 18 13.20 -9.95 34.44
C ALA A 18 11.94 -9.08 34.50
N ASP A 19 12.13 -7.77 34.58
CA ASP A 19 11.03 -6.80 34.57
C ASP A 19 10.11 -7.07 33.39
N VAL A 20 8.83 -6.75 33.50
CA VAL A 20 7.85 -6.92 32.41
C VAL A 20 8.34 -6.27 31.11
N PHE A 21 8.97 -5.12 31.22
CA PHE A 21 9.52 -4.38 30.08
C PHE A 21 10.70 -5.12 29.44
N ASP A 22 11.57 -5.77 30.23
CA ASP A 22 12.68 -6.56 29.69
C ASP A 22 12.19 -7.80 28.93
N ARG A 23 11.14 -8.49 29.44
CA ARG A 23 10.52 -9.60 28.73
C ARG A 23 9.85 -9.18 27.43
N ILE A 24 9.19 -8.02 27.41
CA ILE A 24 8.58 -7.47 26.20
C ILE A 24 9.66 -7.04 25.22
N ALA A 25 10.76 -6.41 25.67
CA ALA A 25 11.88 -6.04 24.81
C ALA A 25 12.51 -7.27 24.13
N ASP A 26 12.72 -8.35 24.89
CA ASP A 26 13.24 -9.62 24.35
C ASP A 26 12.28 -10.25 23.34
N TRP A 27 10.97 -10.20 23.57
CA TRP A 27 9.97 -10.63 22.62
C TRP A 27 9.99 -9.79 21.33
N LEU A 28 10.07 -8.46 21.44
CA LEU A 28 10.14 -7.56 20.27
C LEU A 28 11.37 -7.84 19.41
N GLN A 29 12.52 -8.13 20.00
CA GLN A 29 13.72 -8.50 19.24
C GLN A 29 13.56 -9.80 18.46
N LYS A 30 12.76 -10.74 18.97
CA LYS A 30 12.49 -12.02 18.32
C LYS A 30 11.42 -11.92 17.25
N LEU A 31 10.57 -10.87 17.27
CA LEU A 31 9.42 -10.74 16.38
C LEU A 31 9.83 -10.66 14.90
N ALA A 32 11.01 -10.11 14.60
CA ALA A 32 11.54 -10.02 13.24
C ALA A 32 11.81 -11.41 12.58
N PHE A 33 11.77 -12.51 13.34
CA PHE A 33 11.96 -13.88 12.85
C PHE A 33 10.65 -14.62 12.61
N PHE A 34 9.50 -13.98 12.84
CA PHE A 34 8.19 -14.58 12.68
C PHE A 34 7.35 -13.77 11.70
N ASP A 35 6.42 -14.43 11.03
CA ASP A 35 5.42 -13.77 10.21
C ASP A 35 4.45 -13.00 11.12
N ALA A 36 4.64 -11.70 11.19
CA ALA A 36 3.81 -10.79 11.96
C ALA A 36 3.51 -9.54 11.14
N ASP A 37 2.39 -8.90 11.43
CA ASP A 37 2.04 -7.59 10.88
C ASP A 37 2.03 -6.51 11.97
N LEU A 38 1.92 -5.25 11.55
CA LEU A 38 1.92 -4.11 12.49
C LEU A 38 0.72 -4.15 13.45
N GLY A 39 -0.45 -4.62 13.00
CA GLY A 39 -1.64 -4.73 13.84
C GLY A 39 -1.44 -5.78 14.94
N GLY A 40 -0.97 -6.96 14.56
CA GLY A 40 -0.63 -8.03 15.50
C GLY A 40 0.47 -7.64 16.49
N LEU A 41 1.45 -6.84 16.04
CA LEU A 41 2.47 -6.25 16.93
C LEU A 41 1.81 -5.38 18.01
N VAL A 42 0.96 -4.42 17.62
CA VAL A 42 0.31 -3.47 18.53
C VAL A 42 -0.65 -4.19 19.49
N GLU A 43 -1.42 -5.15 19.00
CA GLU A 43 -2.35 -5.94 19.80
C GLU A 43 -1.61 -6.77 20.86
N GLN A 44 -0.62 -7.57 20.44
CA GLN A 44 0.15 -8.41 21.36
C GLN A 44 0.96 -7.58 22.37
N LEU A 45 1.52 -6.44 21.95
CA LEU A 45 2.18 -5.50 22.86
C LEU A 45 1.22 -5.01 23.94
N SER A 46 0.01 -4.58 23.53
CA SER A 46 -1.02 -4.07 24.43
C SER A 46 -1.41 -5.12 25.47
N HIS A 47 -1.67 -6.35 25.08
CA HIS A 47 -2.00 -7.45 25.98
C HIS A 47 -0.83 -7.75 26.94
N ARG A 48 0.41 -7.83 26.46
CA ARG A 48 1.58 -8.09 27.31
C ARG A 48 1.83 -6.98 28.34
N LEU A 49 1.58 -5.73 27.99
CA LEU A 49 1.65 -4.60 28.93
C LEU A 49 0.58 -4.72 30.01
N ILE A 50 -0.67 -5.02 29.64
CA ILE A 50 -1.78 -5.19 30.60
C ILE A 50 -1.51 -6.37 31.53
N ASP A 51 -1.13 -7.53 30.98
CA ASP A 51 -0.81 -8.75 31.74
C ASP A 51 0.38 -8.50 32.70
N GLY A 52 1.27 -7.60 32.32
CA GLY A 52 2.38 -7.13 33.16
C GLY A 52 2.00 -6.06 34.18
N GLY A 53 0.71 -5.67 34.26
CA GLY A 53 0.21 -4.67 35.22
C GLY A 53 0.39 -3.22 34.79
N VAL A 54 0.80 -2.96 33.53
CA VAL A 54 0.88 -1.59 32.98
C VAL A 54 -0.50 -1.20 32.47
N PRO A 55 -1.13 -0.13 32.98
CA PRO A 55 -2.54 0.17 32.74
C PRO A 55 -2.76 0.93 31.44
N VAL A 56 -2.30 0.38 30.31
CA VAL A 56 -2.57 0.96 29.00
C VAL A 56 -4.03 0.73 28.60
N THR A 57 -4.67 1.75 28.05
CA THR A 57 -6.03 1.67 27.51
C THR A 57 -6.08 1.93 26.00
N ARG A 58 -5.00 2.51 25.46
CA ARG A 58 -4.83 2.73 24.04
C ARG A 58 -3.34 2.68 23.70
N VAL A 59 -3.02 1.98 22.62
CA VAL A 59 -1.68 1.95 22.02
C VAL A 59 -1.84 2.23 20.53
N SER A 60 -1.09 3.18 19.99
CA SER A 60 -1.14 3.53 18.57
C SER A 60 0.28 3.60 18.02
N LEU A 61 0.48 3.01 16.85
CA LEU A 61 1.72 3.00 16.11
C LEU A 61 1.48 3.56 14.72
N GLY A 62 1.99 4.76 14.48
CA GLY A 62 1.87 5.48 13.20
C GLY A 62 3.19 5.66 12.49
N ARG A 63 3.18 5.60 11.15
CA ARG A 63 4.35 5.92 10.33
C ARG A 63 3.98 6.60 9.01
N LEU A 64 4.85 7.47 8.55
CA LEU A 64 4.83 7.99 7.19
C LEU A 64 5.38 6.94 6.21
N MET A 65 4.73 6.79 5.06
CA MET A 65 5.05 5.77 4.07
C MET A 65 5.70 6.39 2.82
N MET A 66 6.81 5.82 2.37
CA MET A 66 7.37 6.11 1.04
C MET A 66 6.66 5.24 0.00
N HIS A 67 5.37 5.49 -0.19
CA HIS A 67 4.51 4.72 -1.08
C HIS A 67 3.78 5.67 -2.03
N PRO A 68 3.57 5.32 -3.33
CA PRO A 68 2.93 6.22 -4.29
C PRO A 68 1.47 6.56 -3.96
N VAL A 69 0.76 5.65 -3.29
CA VAL A 69 -0.67 5.80 -2.95
C VAL A 69 -0.87 6.07 -1.47
N ILE A 70 -0.14 5.39 -0.59
CA ILE A 70 -0.29 5.48 0.87
C ILE A 70 0.70 6.53 1.41
N GLY A 71 0.20 7.55 2.08
CA GLY A 71 1.02 8.58 2.73
C GLY A 71 1.28 8.31 4.21
N LEU A 72 0.28 7.79 4.92
CA LEU A 72 0.38 7.46 6.35
C LEU A 72 -0.35 6.16 6.65
N LEU A 73 0.26 5.36 7.51
CA LEU A 73 -0.32 4.13 8.07
C LEU A 73 -0.29 4.22 9.59
N ASP A 74 -1.41 3.98 10.25
CA ASP A 74 -1.52 3.91 11.72
C ASP A 74 -2.34 2.69 12.14
N ALA A 75 -1.82 1.96 13.11
CA ALA A 75 -2.50 0.86 13.77
C ALA A 75 -2.78 1.26 15.23
N THR A 76 -4.03 1.33 15.61
CA THR A 76 -4.45 1.69 16.97
C THR A 76 -5.21 0.54 17.61
N TRP A 77 -4.76 0.11 18.79
CA TRP A 77 -5.49 -0.77 19.68
C TRP A 77 -6.17 0.02 20.79
N ASP A 78 -7.42 -0.32 21.11
CA ASP A 78 -8.18 0.29 22.21
C ASP A 78 -8.78 -0.80 23.11
N ALA A 79 -8.63 -0.62 24.43
CA ALA A 79 -9.11 -1.58 25.44
C ALA A 79 -10.65 -1.67 25.53
N SER A 80 -11.38 -0.71 24.97
CA SER A 80 -12.85 -0.71 25.03
C SER A 80 -13.47 -1.73 24.07
N ASN A 81 -12.82 -2.01 22.96
CA ASN A 81 -13.29 -2.92 21.93
C ASN A 81 -12.36 -4.10 21.64
N HIS A 82 -11.15 -4.08 22.19
CA HIS A 82 -10.10 -5.10 21.98
C HIS A 82 -9.80 -5.36 20.49
N ARG A 83 -9.86 -4.33 19.65
CA ARG A 83 -9.65 -4.42 18.21
C ARG A 83 -8.57 -3.45 17.74
N ILE A 84 -7.95 -3.82 16.62
CA ILE A 84 -7.08 -2.91 15.89
C ILE A 84 -7.94 -2.11 14.92
N GLU A 85 -7.83 -0.81 15.04
CA GLU A 85 -8.36 0.15 14.07
C GLU A 85 -7.20 0.61 13.19
N TRP A 86 -7.36 0.41 11.89
CA TRP A 86 -6.40 0.87 10.90
C TRP A 86 -6.82 2.22 10.34
N THR A 87 -5.84 3.10 10.25
CA THR A 87 -5.99 4.32 9.48
C THR A 87 -4.94 4.35 8.39
N VAL A 88 -5.44 4.43 7.17
CA VAL A 88 -4.63 4.56 5.97
C VAL A 88 -5.02 5.89 5.32
N LEU A 89 -4.08 6.82 5.26
CA LEU A 89 -4.30 8.07 4.54
C LEU A 89 -3.64 8.00 3.16
N PRO A 90 -4.37 8.35 2.10
CA PRO A 90 -3.79 8.50 0.77
C PRO A 90 -2.65 9.52 0.78
N ARG A 91 -1.64 9.31 -0.07
CA ARG A 91 -0.52 10.24 -0.21
C ARG A 91 -0.99 11.67 -0.57
N SER A 92 -2.00 11.79 -1.43
CA SER A 92 -2.61 13.07 -1.80
C SER A 92 -3.31 13.80 -0.65
N SER A 93 -3.64 13.09 0.43
CA SER A 93 -4.26 13.67 1.62
C SER A 93 -3.25 14.08 2.69
N VAL A 94 -1.97 13.71 2.53
CA VAL A 94 -0.88 14.11 3.43
C VAL A 94 -0.33 15.45 2.93
N THR A 95 -1.08 16.51 3.21
CA THR A 95 -0.75 17.91 2.88
C THR A 95 -0.44 18.68 4.16
N ALA A 96 0.12 19.87 4.04
CA ALA A 96 0.32 20.77 5.18
C ALA A 96 -0.99 21.07 5.92
N ASP A 97 -2.12 21.10 5.21
CA ASP A 97 -3.47 21.32 5.73
C ASP A 97 -4.05 20.08 6.44
N LEU A 98 -3.51 18.89 6.19
CA LEU A 98 -3.93 17.67 6.88
C LEU A 98 -3.79 17.82 8.40
N PHE A 99 -2.77 18.57 8.80
CA PHE A 99 -2.46 18.87 10.17
C PHE A 99 -3.48 19.80 10.82
N ASP A 100 -4.31 20.47 10.03
CA ASP A 100 -5.32 21.41 10.50
C ASP A 100 -6.77 20.89 10.49
N LYS A 101 -7.10 19.94 9.63
CA LYS A 101 -8.51 19.62 9.32
C LYS A 101 -8.96 18.18 9.59
N ALA A 102 -8.06 17.21 9.72
CA ALA A 102 -8.43 15.82 9.92
C ALA A 102 -8.16 15.35 11.36
N PRO A 103 -8.87 14.32 11.88
CA PRO A 103 -8.59 13.74 13.20
C PRO A 103 -7.13 13.28 13.37
N PHE A 104 -6.43 13.08 12.25
CA PHE A 104 -5.00 12.76 12.17
C PHE A 104 -4.10 13.97 12.07
N GLY A 105 -4.59 15.09 11.55
CA GLY A 105 -3.89 16.36 11.54
C GLY A 105 -3.43 16.79 12.93
N GLU A 106 -4.20 16.41 13.92
CA GLU A 106 -3.95 16.68 15.32
C GLU A 106 -2.81 15.85 15.89
N ASN A 107 -2.71 14.57 15.52
CA ASN A 107 -1.56 13.71 15.86
C ASN A 107 -0.29 14.17 15.13
N SER A 108 -0.42 14.73 13.96
CA SER A 108 0.74 15.16 13.19
C SER A 108 1.20 16.57 13.55
N LYS A 109 0.35 17.47 14.06
CA LYS A 109 0.84 18.70 14.73
C LYS A 109 1.74 18.32 15.91
N LEU A 110 1.31 17.34 16.68
CA LEU A 110 2.11 16.78 17.76
C LEU A 110 3.38 16.11 17.25
N ALA A 111 3.29 15.26 16.22
CA ALA A 111 4.43 14.63 15.58
C ALA A 111 5.37 15.67 14.93
N ASN A 112 4.83 16.75 14.36
CA ASN A 112 5.60 17.87 13.82
C ASN A 112 6.26 18.72 14.92
N GLU A 113 5.56 18.97 16.01
CA GLU A 113 6.16 19.65 17.15
C GLU A 113 7.30 18.82 17.72
N ILE A 114 7.09 17.50 17.86
CA ILE A 114 8.13 16.56 18.27
C ILE A 114 9.25 16.53 17.23
N ALA A 115 8.92 16.43 15.95
CA ALA A 115 9.89 16.45 14.85
C ALA A 115 10.66 17.77 14.80
N LYS A 116 10.00 18.93 14.83
CA LYS A 116 10.65 20.25 14.81
C LYS A 116 11.55 20.47 16.03
N GLN A 117 11.17 20.00 17.21
CA GLN A 117 11.99 20.11 18.42
C GLN A 117 13.20 19.18 18.39
N HIS A 118 13.12 18.04 17.71
CA HIS A 118 14.12 16.98 17.81
C HIS A 118 14.83 16.66 16.49
N PHE A 119 14.27 17.00 15.32
CA PHE A 119 14.84 16.69 14.00
C PHE A 119 15.50 17.88 13.30
N ASN A 120 15.47 19.08 13.87
CA ASN A 120 16.19 20.25 13.33
C ASN A 120 17.72 20.20 13.57
N LYS A 121 18.23 19.19 14.26
CA LYS A 121 19.65 18.86 14.29
C LYS A 121 19.94 17.80 13.24
N GLU A 122 21.12 17.89 12.63
CA GLU A 122 21.55 16.92 11.64
C GLU A 122 21.23 15.48 12.10
N VAL A 123 20.56 14.72 11.26
CA VAL A 123 20.05 13.37 11.57
C VAL A 123 21.20 12.44 12.02
N TRP A 124 22.44 12.73 11.59
CA TRP A 124 23.66 12.04 12.02
C TRP A 124 23.95 12.18 13.51
N ASP A 125 23.83 13.39 14.06
CA ASP A 125 24.03 13.63 15.49
C ASP A 125 22.99 12.90 16.33
N LEU A 126 21.78 12.73 15.80
CA LEU A 126 20.72 11.98 16.46
C LEU A 126 21.01 10.46 16.43
N ALA A 127 21.41 9.92 15.28
CA ALA A 127 21.74 8.50 15.14
C ALA A 127 22.95 8.09 15.99
N ASP A 128 24.01 8.89 15.97
CA ASP A 128 25.19 8.68 16.81
C ASP A 128 24.88 8.85 18.30
N GLY A 129 24.09 9.86 18.65
CA GLY A 129 23.67 10.10 20.02
C GLY A 129 22.77 8.98 20.57
N LEU A 130 21.92 8.38 19.74
CA LEU A 130 21.13 7.20 20.10
C LEU A 130 22.02 5.95 20.25
N ALA A 131 22.98 5.75 19.32
CA ALA A 131 23.86 4.60 19.33
C ALA A 131 24.78 4.57 20.55
N ASN A 132 25.27 5.75 21.00
CA ASN A 132 26.15 5.86 22.16
C ASN A 132 25.42 6.21 23.49
N GLY A 133 24.08 6.28 23.46
CA GLY A 133 23.25 6.54 24.66
C GLY A 133 23.29 7.97 25.19
N THR A 134 23.85 8.93 24.42
CA THR A 134 23.92 10.35 24.84
C THR A 134 22.63 11.11 24.54
N ILE A 135 21.80 10.61 23.60
CA ILE A 135 20.50 11.17 23.26
C ILE A 135 19.41 10.18 23.67
N LYS A 136 18.43 10.64 24.43
CA LYS A 136 17.19 9.90 24.68
C LYS A 136 16.26 10.09 23.50
N PHE A 137 15.45 9.06 23.21
CA PHE A 137 14.41 9.18 22.18
C PHE A 137 13.54 10.41 22.45
N PRO A 138 13.17 11.14 21.38
CA PRO A 138 12.16 12.18 21.48
C PRO A 138 10.91 11.59 22.10
N PHE A 139 10.52 12.09 23.25
CA PHE A 139 9.27 11.70 23.86
C PHE A 139 8.52 12.92 24.39
N MET A 140 7.21 12.84 24.37
CA MET A 140 6.35 13.80 25.04
C MET A 140 5.41 13.06 25.96
N ARG A 141 5.19 13.63 27.15
CA ARG A 141 4.16 13.21 28.09
C ARG A 141 3.17 14.35 28.28
N ALA A 142 1.88 14.03 28.22
CA ALA A 142 0.80 14.98 28.41
C ALA A 142 -0.14 14.50 29.51
N ASN A 143 -0.18 15.24 30.63
CA ASN A 143 -1.19 15.04 31.66
C ASN A 143 -2.52 15.67 31.19
N LEU A 144 -3.47 14.84 30.80
CA LEU A 144 -4.76 15.28 30.26
C LEU A 144 -5.79 15.61 31.36
N THR A 145 -5.44 15.53 32.63
CA THR A 145 -6.27 16.07 33.71
C THR A 145 -6.14 17.59 33.83
N ASP A 146 -5.03 18.16 33.30
CA ASP A 146 -4.79 19.60 33.25
C ASP A 146 -5.46 20.22 32.01
N GLN A 147 -6.25 21.28 32.21
CA GLN A 147 -6.99 21.94 31.15
C GLN A 147 -6.06 22.63 30.13
N ALA A 148 -5.01 23.28 30.58
CA ALA A 148 -4.08 23.97 29.70
C ALA A 148 -3.36 22.98 28.76
N THR A 149 -3.12 21.75 29.24
CA THR A 149 -2.54 20.67 28.41
C THR A 149 -3.55 20.13 27.40
N ARG A 150 -4.81 19.93 27.81
CA ARG A 150 -5.90 19.48 26.89
C ARG A 150 -6.12 20.44 25.73
N ASP A 151 -6.00 21.75 26.00
CA ASP A 151 -6.29 22.79 25.01
C ASP A 151 -5.17 22.97 23.97
N LYS A 152 -3.98 22.35 24.20
CA LYS A 152 -2.85 22.46 23.24
C LYS A 152 -3.14 21.79 21.90
N PHE A 153 -3.82 20.64 21.93
CA PHE A 153 -4.09 19.87 20.72
C PHE A 153 -5.52 19.31 20.75
N PRO A 154 -6.25 19.35 19.64
CA PRO A 154 -7.55 18.72 19.55
C PRO A 154 -7.56 17.23 19.90
N LEU A 155 -6.50 16.46 19.55
CA LEU A 155 -6.34 15.07 19.99
C LEU A 155 -6.42 14.94 21.51
N PHE A 156 -5.78 15.83 22.24
CA PHE A 156 -5.75 15.77 23.71
C PHE A 156 -7.15 16.00 24.30
N ARG A 157 -7.93 16.90 23.71
CA ARG A 157 -9.34 17.09 24.08
C ARG A 157 -10.16 15.81 23.85
N LYS A 158 -10.06 15.25 22.63
CA LYS A 158 -10.74 13.99 22.28
C LYS A 158 -10.38 12.83 23.19
N LEU A 159 -9.08 12.65 23.50
CA LEU A 159 -8.63 11.62 24.43
C LEU A 159 -9.13 11.87 25.86
N ALA A 160 -9.12 13.12 26.35
CA ALA A 160 -9.65 13.48 27.65
C ALA A 160 -11.15 13.25 27.76
N GLU A 161 -11.94 13.58 26.73
CA GLU A 161 -13.38 13.28 26.62
C GLU A 161 -13.64 11.77 26.66
N ALA A 162 -12.75 10.96 26.08
CA ALA A 162 -12.79 9.50 26.18
C ALA A 162 -12.30 8.96 27.54
N GLY A 163 -11.96 9.84 28.49
CA GLY A 163 -11.55 9.50 29.85
C GLY A 163 -10.05 9.20 30.02
N VAL A 164 -9.21 9.48 29.01
CA VAL A 164 -7.76 9.36 29.14
C VAL A 164 -7.23 10.46 30.07
N THR A 165 -6.35 10.06 30.97
CA THR A 165 -5.76 10.95 32.00
C THR A 165 -4.31 11.28 31.71
N ASP A 166 -3.60 10.39 31.05
CA ASP A 166 -2.18 10.55 30.73
C ASP A 166 -1.84 9.92 29.39
N TYR A 167 -1.02 10.60 28.60
CA TYR A 167 -0.61 10.23 27.26
C TYR A 167 0.90 10.37 27.09
N VAL A 168 1.53 9.36 26.54
CA VAL A 168 2.98 9.35 26.29
C VAL A 168 3.21 8.94 24.85
N VAL A 169 4.09 9.65 24.14
CA VAL A 169 4.48 9.32 22.77
C VAL A 169 5.99 9.34 22.60
N PHE A 170 6.50 8.36 21.86
CA PHE A 170 7.89 8.23 21.45
C PHE A 170 7.97 8.20 19.94
N SER A 171 9.00 8.85 19.37
CA SER A 171 9.20 8.89 17.92
C SER A 171 10.65 8.61 17.58
N ALA A 172 10.90 7.96 16.43
CA ALA A 172 12.25 7.76 15.92
C ALA A 172 12.27 7.85 14.39
N PRO A 173 13.30 8.50 13.80
CA PRO A 173 13.52 8.47 12.37
C PRO A 173 14.09 7.10 11.93
N PHE A 174 13.82 6.73 10.68
CA PHE A 174 14.37 5.52 10.07
C PHE A 174 15.52 5.86 9.11
N GLY A 175 16.64 6.30 9.67
CA GLY A 175 17.81 6.78 8.92
C GLY A 175 17.58 8.17 8.33
N ASN A 176 18.30 8.50 7.25
CA ASN A 176 18.32 9.83 6.63
C ASN A 176 17.32 9.96 5.46
N ARG A 177 16.33 9.07 5.38
CA ARG A 177 15.34 9.12 4.31
C ARG A 177 14.29 10.16 4.65
N THR A 178 14.03 11.01 3.69
CA THR A 178 12.94 11.99 3.73
C THR A 178 11.94 11.69 2.63
N VAL A 179 10.74 12.18 2.82
CA VAL A 179 9.67 12.13 1.81
C VAL A 179 9.10 13.53 1.66
N VAL A 180 8.91 13.95 0.42
CA VAL A 180 8.26 15.21 0.10
C VAL A 180 6.79 14.95 -0.14
N PHE A 181 5.93 15.65 0.59
CA PHE A 181 4.51 15.73 0.34
C PHE A 181 4.19 17.16 -0.11
N ASP A 182 3.33 17.29 -1.11
CA ASP A 182 2.84 18.58 -1.62
C ASP A 182 3.92 19.54 -2.17
N GLY A 183 5.10 19.02 -2.52
CA GLY A 183 6.15 19.78 -3.19
C GLY A 183 6.93 20.79 -2.33
N GLU A 184 6.54 21.04 -1.08
CA GLU A 184 7.12 22.09 -0.25
C GLU A 184 7.73 21.62 1.07
N MET A 185 7.27 20.50 1.65
CA MET A 185 7.72 20.07 2.96
C MET A 185 8.40 18.72 2.92
N GLU A 186 9.63 18.68 3.38
CA GLU A 186 10.43 17.47 3.53
C GLU A 186 10.24 16.89 4.93
N TRP A 187 9.82 15.62 5.00
CA TRP A 187 9.54 14.91 6.23
C TRP A 187 10.51 13.77 6.43
N ALA A 188 11.06 13.63 7.63
CA ALA A 188 11.85 12.46 7.98
C ALA A 188 10.94 11.22 8.02
N LEU A 189 11.35 10.16 7.31
CA LEU A 189 10.71 8.86 7.44
C LEU A 189 11.00 8.29 8.83
N GLY A 190 9.96 7.90 9.51
CA GLY A 190 10.07 7.36 10.87
C GLY A 190 8.75 6.79 11.34
N ALA A 191 8.71 6.42 12.60
CA ALA A 191 7.49 5.99 13.26
C ALA A 191 7.34 6.63 14.64
N SER A 192 6.10 6.70 15.09
CA SER A 192 5.73 7.14 16.41
C SER A 192 4.88 6.07 17.10
N VAL A 193 5.14 5.82 18.37
CA VAL A 193 4.28 4.97 19.21
C VAL A 193 3.76 5.78 20.38
N SER A 194 2.47 5.68 20.64
CA SER A 194 1.84 6.35 21.77
C SER A 194 1.11 5.38 22.68
N PHE A 195 1.12 5.71 23.96
CA PHE A 195 0.46 4.96 25.03
C PHE A 195 -0.45 5.90 25.80
N ALA A 196 -1.65 5.46 26.11
CA ALA A 196 -2.61 6.21 26.89
C ALA A 196 -3.17 5.37 28.03
N THR A 197 -3.50 6.01 29.15
CA THR A 197 -4.14 5.37 30.29
C THR A 197 -5.33 6.18 30.80
N LYS A 198 -6.33 5.48 31.37
CA LYS A 198 -7.48 6.08 32.07
C LYS A 198 -7.30 6.03 33.59
N ARG A 199 -6.17 5.53 34.09
CA ARG A 199 -5.88 5.50 35.53
C ARG A 199 -5.79 6.93 36.04
N ARG A 200 -6.56 7.25 37.08
CA ARG A 200 -6.67 8.63 37.64
C ARG A 200 -5.34 9.28 37.96
N SER A 201 -4.34 8.49 38.42
CA SER A 201 -2.99 8.98 38.74
C SER A 201 -2.05 9.08 37.51
N GLY A 202 -2.52 8.74 36.30
CA GLY A 202 -1.68 8.62 35.12
C GLY A 202 -0.70 7.44 35.20
N PHE A 203 0.30 7.42 34.34
CA PHE A 203 1.44 6.50 34.43
C PHE A 203 2.38 6.91 35.59
N THR A 204 2.95 5.94 36.30
CA THR A 204 4.06 6.19 37.23
C THR A 204 5.35 6.46 36.45
N ASP A 205 6.31 7.12 37.08
CA ASP A 205 7.61 7.36 36.45
C ASP A 205 8.32 6.06 36.06
N ARG A 206 8.19 5.00 36.90
CA ARG A 206 8.70 3.66 36.56
C ARG A 206 8.07 3.07 35.29
N GLU A 207 6.76 3.26 35.08
CA GLU A 207 6.07 2.81 33.87
C GLU A 207 6.53 3.63 32.65
N VAL A 208 6.67 4.94 32.78
CA VAL A 208 7.20 5.81 31.72
C VAL A 208 8.64 5.42 31.35
N ASP A 209 9.51 5.18 32.34
CA ASP A 209 10.87 4.69 32.10
C ASP A 209 10.87 3.32 31.42
N GLY A 210 9.97 2.42 31.82
CA GLY A 210 9.78 1.13 31.18
C GLY A 210 9.34 1.25 29.73
N LEU A 211 8.32 2.07 29.44
CA LEU A 211 7.84 2.36 28.08
C LEU A 211 8.95 3.02 27.23
N SER A 212 9.76 3.89 27.83
CA SER A 212 10.92 4.49 27.17
C SER A 212 11.95 3.44 26.75
N ARG A 213 12.25 2.46 27.63
CA ARG A 213 13.14 1.33 27.30
C ARG A 213 12.59 0.45 26.17
N LEU A 214 11.26 0.31 26.06
CA LEU A 214 10.61 -0.43 24.97
C LEU A 214 10.61 0.33 23.66
N SER A 215 10.73 1.64 23.65
CA SER A 215 10.54 2.45 22.43
C SER A 215 11.50 2.04 21.32
N LEU A 216 12.78 1.81 21.61
CA LEU A 216 13.78 1.42 20.61
C LEU A 216 13.52 0.02 20.01
N PRO A 217 13.39 -1.07 20.80
CA PRO A 217 13.09 -2.37 20.24
C PRO A 217 11.72 -2.40 19.52
N LEU A 218 10.73 -1.64 20.00
CA LEU A 218 9.41 -1.55 19.37
C LEU A 218 9.47 -0.84 18.01
N LEU A 219 10.10 0.33 17.95
CA LEU A 219 10.23 1.07 16.68
C LEU A 219 11.15 0.34 15.71
N GLY A 220 12.13 -0.42 16.21
CA GLY A 220 12.95 -1.32 15.40
C GLY A 220 12.13 -2.47 14.79
N ALA A 221 11.31 -3.16 15.57
CA ALA A 221 10.40 -4.19 15.09
C ALA A 221 9.38 -3.60 14.09
N ALA A 222 8.78 -2.46 14.42
CA ALA A 222 7.86 -1.75 13.54
C ALA A 222 8.50 -1.37 12.20
N ARG A 223 9.78 -0.98 12.20
CA ARG A 223 10.52 -0.72 10.96
C ARG A 223 10.62 -1.96 10.09
N VAL A 224 11.04 -3.09 10.65
CA VAL A 224 11.20 -4.34 9.89
C VAL A 224 9.87 -4.76 9.26
N LEU A 225 8.80 -4.85 10.05
CA LEU A 225 7.48 -5.26 9.57
C LEU A 225 6.92 -4.31 8.52
N SER A 226 7.11 -3.02 8.70
CA SER A 226 6.60 -2.04 7.75
C SER A 226 7.44 -1.91 6.48
N GLU A 227 8.75 -2.22 6.50
CA GLU A 227 9.56 -2.32 5.28
C GLU A 227 9.15 -3.56 4.46
N GLN A 228 8.82 -4.68 5.11
CA GLN A 228 8.27 -5.86 4.43
C GLN A 228 6.91 -5.55 3.78
N PHE A 229 6.01 -4.91 4.52
CA PHE A 229 4.73 -4.45 3.99
C PHE A 229 4.91 -3.49 2.80
N LEU A 230 5.80 -2.48 2.96
CA LEU A 230 6.08 -1.51 1.90
C LEU A 230 6.64 -2.19 0.64
N ALA A 231 7.55 -3.16 0.80
CA ALA A 231 8.10 -3.90 -0.34
C ALA A 231 7.01 -4.67 -1.08
N ALA A 232 6.10 -5.33 -0.35
CA ALA A 232 4.98 -6.05 -0.94
C ALA A 232 4.02 -5.11 -1.70
N GLU A 233 3.62 -4.02 -1.08
CA GLU A 233 2.74 -3.02 -1.70
C GLU A 233 3.37 -2.37 -2.93
N LEU A 234 4.67 -2.02 -2.87
CA LEU A 234 5.37 -1.48 -4.04
C LEU A 234 5.43 -2.49 -5.19
N MET A 235 5.65 -3.78 -4.89
CA MET A 235 5.59 -4.83 -5.92
C MET A 235 4.19 -4.90 -6.55
N GLU A 236 3.11 -4.83 -5.74
CA GLU A 236 1.74 -4.82 -6.28
C GLU A 236 1.45 -3.56 -7.12
N VAL A 237 1.91 -2.38 -6.70
CA VAL A 237 1.67 -1.13 -7.46
C VAL A 237 2.43 -1.07 -8.77
N TYR A 238 3.70 -1.51 -8.79
CA TYR A 238 4.55 -1.39 -9.98
C TYR A 238 4.47 -2.57 -10.94
N LEU A 239 4.14 -3.76 -10.46
CA LEU A 239 4.07 -4.98 -11.26
C LEU A 239 2.63 -5.49 -11.50
N GLY A 240 1.65 -4.95 -10.77
CA GLY A 240 0.31 -5.53 -10.69
C GLY A 240 0.20 -6.57 -9.57
N LYS A 241 -1.03 -6.85 -9.14
CA LYS A 241 -1.30 -7.66 -7.94
C LYS A 241 -0.83 -9.12 -8.07
N VAL A 242 -1.12 -9.77 -9.21
CA VAL A 242 -0.73 -11.17 -9.43
C VAL A 242 0.76 -11.28 -9.69
N SER A 243 1.32 -10.38 -10.51
CA SER A 243 2.76 -10.31 -10.80
C SER A 243 3.58 -10.07 -9.54
N GLY A 244 3.20 -9.06 -8.75
CA GLY A 244 3.88 -8.70 -7.49
C GLY A 244 3.89 -9.87 -6.51
N ARG A 245 2.75 -10.55 -6.33
CA ARG A 245 2.66 -11.74 -5.47
C ARG A 245 3.48 -12.91 -5.98
N SER A 246 3.52 -13.14 -7.30
CA SER A 246 4.33 -14.20 -7.89
C SER A 246 5.81 -13.99 -7.61
N VAL A 247 6.30 -12.76 -7.73
CA VAL A 247 7.68 -12.40 -7.39
C VAL A 247 7.97 -12.62 -5.90
N LEU A 248 7.07 -12.17 -5.01
CA LEU A 248 7.20 -12.37 -3.57
C LEU A 248 7.16 -13.85 -3.15
N ASN A 249 6.44 -14.68 -3.90
CA ASN A 249 6.38 -16.12 -3.69
C ASN A 249 7.56 -16.90 -4.31
N GLY A 250 8.59 -16.18 -4.80
CA GLY A 250 9.83 -16.77 -5.28
C GLY A 250 9.88 -17.12 -6.76
N GLN A 251 8.91 -16.69 -7.57
CA GLN A 251 9.00 -16.76 -9.04
C GLN A 251 9.86 -15.61 -9.55
N ILE A 252 11.17 -15.71 -9.33
CA ILE A 252 12.13 -14.63 -9.58
C ILE A 252 13.19 -14.95 -10.63
N ALA A 253 13.28 -16.20 -11.07
CA ALA A 253 14.29 -16.58 -12.03
C ALA A 253 13.87 -16.23 -13.47
N ARG A 254 14.84 -15.84 -14.29
CA ARG A 254 14.62 -15.65 -15.72
C ARG A 254 14.13 -16.93 -16.36
N GLY A 255 12.99 -16.86 -17.06
CA GLY A 255 12.38 -18.02 -17.69
C GLY A 255 11.39 -18.77 -16.80
N ASP A 256 11.19 -18.34 -15.55
CA ASP A 256 10.04 -18.81 -14.77
C ASP A 256 8.78 -18.31 -15.42
N VAL A 257 8.09 -19.18 -16.14
CA VAL A 257 6.87 -18.85 -16.89
C VAL A 257 5.78 -19.88 -16.62
N SER A 258 4.55 -19.43 -16.67
CA SER A 258 3.36 -20.27 -16.63
C SER A 258 2.46 -19.99 -17.84
N ARG A 259 1.68 -20.96 -18.24
CA ARG A 259 0.66 -20.81 -19.28
C ARG A 259 -0.67 -20.51 -18.59
N ILE A 260 -1.30 -19.42 -18.97
CA ILE A 260 -2.62 -19.03 -18.47
C ILE A 260 -3.60 -18.92 -19.63
N ASN A 261 -4.85 -19.32 -19.41
CA ASN A 261 -5.94 -19.03 -20.31
C ASN A 261 -6.69 -17.81 -19.76
N CYS A 262 -6.98 -16.85 -20.61
CA CYS A 262 -7.60 -15.59 -20.19
C CYS A 262 -8.34 -14.92 -21.35
N ALA A 263 -9.26 -14.01 -21.00
CA ALA A 263 -9.63 -12.95 -21.90
C ALA A 263 -8.58 -11.85 -21.83
N LEU A 264 -8.23 -11.26 -22.95
CA LEU A 264 -7.26 -10.18 -23.10
C LEU A 264 -7.98 -8.93 -23.57
N LEU A 265 -7.59 -7.80 -22.98
CA LEU A 265 -8.00 -6.47 -23.37
C LEU A 265 -6.75 -5.65 -23.71
N PHE A 266 -6.70 -5.07 -24.89
CA PHE A 266 -5.69 -4.09 -25.24
C PHE A 266 -6.38 -2.81 -25.67
N SER A 267 -5.91 -1.68 -25.15
CA SER A 267 -6.41 -0.35 -25.48
C SER A 267 -5.25 0.60 -25.74
N ASP A 268 -5.40 1.50 -26.70
CA ASP A 268 -4.38 2.48 -27.07
C ASP A 268 -5.02 3.83 -27.41
N MET A 269 -4.34 4.93 -27.00
CA MET A 269 -4.81 6.28 -27.28
C MET A 269 -4.63 6.65 -28.76
N ARG A 270 -5.62 7.30 -29.32
CA ARG A 270 -5.54 7.84 -30.68
C ARG A 270 -4.89 9.21 -30.69
N GLY A 271 -3.90 9.39 -31.55
CA GLY A 271 -3.27 10.69 -31.78
C GLY A 271 -2.37 11.21 -30.64
N SER A 272 -1.93 10.33 -29.74
CA SER A 272 -1.06 10.64 -28.60
C SER A 272 0.24 11.37 -28.99
N THR A 273 0.88 10.97 -30.09
CA THR A 273 2.06 11.65 -30.63
C THR A 273 1.79 13.11 -30.96
N ALA A 274 0.63 13.42 -31.55
CA ALA A 274 0.25 14.81 -31.85
C ALA A 274 -0.11 15.56 -30.56
N LEU A 275 -0.71 14.90 -29.57
CA LEU A 275 -0.99 15.48 -28.26
C LEU A 275 0.31 15.81 -27.51
N SER A 276 1.29 14.91 -27.52
CA SER A 276 2.59 15.15 -26.85
C SER A 276 3.38 16.34 -27.44
N GLN A 277 3.15 16.66 -28.72
CA GLN A 277 3.75 17.84 -29.36
C GLN A 277 3.02 19.16 -29.06
N ARG A 278 1.73 19.08 -28.68
CA ARG A 278 0.85 20.26 -28.49
C ARG A 278 0.67 20.65 -27.03
N LEU A 279 0.73 19.68 -26.10
CA LEU A 279 0.53 19.90 -24.68
C LEU A 279 1.87 20.10 -23.97
N SER A 280 1.85 20.74 -22.79
CA SER A 280 3.00 20.70 -21.89
C SER A 280 3.22 19.26 -21.38
N PRO A 281 4.44 18.87 -20.99
CA PRO A 281 4.73 17.54 -20.46
C PRO A 281 3.78 17.13 -19.31
N GLU A 282 3.49 18.05 -18.39
CA GLU A 282 2.62 17.82 -17.23
C GLU A 282 1.17 17.56 -17.70
N LYS A 283 0.66 18.36 -18.63
CA LYS A 283 -0.71 18.19 -19.15
C LYS A 283 -0.82 16.91 -19.98
N TYR A 284 0.20 16.56 -20.76
CA TYR A 284 0.24 15.30 -21.51
C TYR A 284 0.18 14.10 -20.55
N VAL A 285 1.04 14.09 -19.52
CA VAL A 285 1.04 13.00 -18.51
C VAL A 285 -0.30 12.94 -17.78
N ALA A 286 -0.90 14.08 -17.43
CA ALA A 286 -2.22 14.11 -16.80
C ALA A 286 -3.29 13.48 -17.71
N THR A 287 -3.28 13.78 -19.03
CA THR A 287 -4.22 13.20 -20.00
C THR A 287 -4.04 11.68 -20.14
N VAL A 288 -2.77 11.22 -20.19
CA VAL A 288 -2.47 9.77 -20.23
C VAL A 288 -2.94 9.08 -18.96
N ASN A 289 -2.72 9.68 -17.78
CA ASN A 289 -3.19 9.13 -16.52
C ASN A 289 -4.71 9.05 -16.46
N GLN A 290 -5.43 10.06 -16.91
CA GLN A 290 -6.90 10.03 -16.99
C GLN A 290 -7.41 8.90 -17.91
N PHE A 291 -6.77 8.70 -19.06
CA PHE A 291 -7.07 7.56 -19.92
C PHE A 291 -6.82 6.21 -19.21
N PHE A 292 -5.68 6.08 -18.50
CA PHE A 292 -5.39 4.87 -17.73
C PHE A 292 -6.36 4.67 -16.57
N ASP A 293 -6.82 5.73 -15.92
CA ASP A 293 -7.85 5.66 -14.86
C ASP A 293 -9.20 5.18 -15.44
N CYS A 294 -9.58 5.64 -16.62
CA CYS A 294 -10.80 5.17 -17.29
C CYS A 294 -10.70 3.69 -17.65
N VAL A 295 -9.65 3.26 -18.36
CA VAL A 295 -9.53 1.88 -18.85
C VAL A 295 -9.08 0.93 -17.76
N GLY A 296 -7.98 1.26 -17.05
CA GLY A 296 -7.41 0.42 -16.01
C GLY A 296 -8.30 0.30 -14.78
N GLY A 297 -8.95 1.40 -14.38
CA GLY A 297 -9.94 1.38 -13.30
C GLY A 297 -11.12 0.47 -13.63
N SER A 298 -11.70 0.59 -14.83
CA SER A 298 -12.79 -0.29 -15.27
C SER A 298 -12.37 -1.76 -15.32
N VAL A 299 -11.14 -2.06 -15.79
CA VAL A 299 -10.59 -3.43 -15.76
C VAL A 299 -10.54 -3.98 -14.34
N GLN A 300 -10.03 -3.20 -13.38
CA GLN A 300 -9.90 -3.63 -11.98
C GLN A 300 -11.27 -3.84 -11.31
N ASP A 301 -12.22 -2.95 -11.54
CA ASP A 301 -13.58 -3.03 -10.99
C ASP A 301 -14.36 -4.24 -11.50
N HIS A 302 -14.04 -4.74 -12.71
CA HIS A 302 -14.59 -5.97 -13.26
C HIS A 302 -13.73 -7.22 -12.98
N GLY A 303 -12.76 -7.14 -12.06
CA GLY A 303 -11.96 -8.28 -11.62
C GLY A 303 -10.86 -8.70 -12.59
N GLY A 304 -10.55 -7.89 -13.58
CA GLY A 304 -9.37 -8.02 -14.41
C GLY A 304 -8.10 -7.48 -13.76
N GLU A 305 -6.98 -7.67 -14.43
CA GLU A 305 -5.67 -7.20 -14.01
C GLU A 305 -4.97 -6.43 -15.12
N VAL A 306 -4.54 -5.21 -14.82
CA VAL A 306 -3.64 -4.44 -15.69
C VAL A 306 -2.25 -5.01 -15.55
N LEU A 307 -1.71 -5.56 -16.62
CA LEU A 307 -0.37 -6.17 -16.61
C LEU A 307 0.73 -5.20 -16.99
N LYS A 308 0.43 -4.32 -17.93
CA LYS A 308 1.46 -3.44 -18.48
C LYS A 308 0.87 -2.21 -19.14
N PHE A 309 1.53 -1.09 -18.91
CA PHE A 309 1.39 0.10 -19.71
C PHE A 309 2.44 0.06 -20.84
N VAL A 310 2.04 0.24 -22.08
CA VAL A 310 2.90 0.17 -23.27
C VAL A 310 2.84 1.52 -23.99
N GLY A 311 3.67 2.46 -23.54
CA GLY A 311 3.58 3.85 -23.98
C GLY A 311 2.28 4.47 -23.49
N ASP A 312 1.41 4.82 -24.40
CA ASP A 312 0.05 5.33 -24.21
C ASP A 312 -1.03 4.24 -24.36
N GLY A 313 -0.61 2.98 -24.37
CA GLY A 313 -1.50 1.81 -24.40
C GLY A 313 -1.47 1.02 -23.10
N LEU A 314 -2.48 0.15 -22.94
CA LEU A 314 -2.69 -0.69 -21.76
C LEU A 314 -3.03 -2.11 -22.20
N LEU A 315 -2.34 -3.09 -21.59
CA LEU A 315 -2.64 -4.50 -21.72
C LEU A 315 -3.18 -5.04 -20.39
N ALA A 316 -4.35 -5.65 -20.45
CA ALA A 316 -5.00 -6.27 -19.31
C ALA A 316 -5.46 -7.69 -19.61
N ILE A 317 -5.63 -8.49 -18.56
CA ILE A 317 -6.15 -9.85 -18.64
C ILE A 317 -7.28 -10.08 -17.63
N PHE A 318 -8.14 -11.05 -17.97
CA PHE A 318 -9.15 -11.64 -17.12
C PHE A 318 -8.90 -13.14 -17.06
N PRO A 319 -8.12 -13.64 -16.06
CA PRO A 319 -7.69 -15.03 -16.02
C PRO A 319 -8.83 -16.00 -15.76
N PHE A 320 -8.79 -17.18 -16.39
CA PHE A 320 -9.68 -18.31 -16.12
C PHE A 320 -9.03 -19.23 -15.08
N ASP A 321 -9.80 -19.69 -14.09
CA ASP A 321 -9.35 -20.67 -13.12
C ASP A 321 -10.15 -22.02 -13.20
N GLY A 322 -11.15 -22.03 -14.07
CA GLY A 322 -11.98 -23.21 -14.33
C GLY A 322 -12.93 -23.62 -13.20
N GLN A 323 -12.97 -22.88 -12.10
CA GLN A 323 -13.83 -23.15 -10.95
C GLN A 323 -14.76 -21.99 -10.62
N ARG A 324 -14.20 -20.79 -10.38
CA ARG A 324 -14.92 -19.56 -10.03
C ARG A 324 -14.88 -18.52 -11.13
N ARG A 325 -13.93 -18.65 -12.05
CA ARG A 325 -13.72 -17.74 -13.20
C ARG A 325 -13.85 -18.56 -14.47
N LEU A 326 -15.08 -18.74 -14.89
CA LEU A 326 -15.38 -19.42 -16.16
C LEU A 326 -14.99 -18.53 -17.36
N PRO A 327 -14.67 -19.12 -18.52
CA PRO A 327 -14.33 -18.35 -19.72
C PRO A 327 -15.41 -17.35 -20.12
N GLU A 328 -16.67 -17.76 -20.04
CA GLU A 328 -17.84 -16.94 -20.38
C GLU A 328 -17.95 -15.74 -19.44
N ASP A 329 -17.88 -15.97 -18.13
CA ASP A 329 -17.96 -14.91 -17.10
C ASP A 329 -16.84 -13.87 -17.27
N MET A 330 -15.63 -14.35 -17.58
CA MET A 330 -14.47 -13.47 -17.73
C MET A 330 -14.48 -12.69 -19.07
N CYS A 331 -15.03 -13.26 -20.12
CA CYS A 331 -15.24 -12.51 -21.37
C CYS A 331 -16.35 -11.46 -21.22
N GLU A 332 -17.46 -11.78 -20.54
CA GLU A 332 -18.50 -10.79 -20.20
C GLU A 332 -17.94 -9.67 -19.30
N ALA A 333 -17.12 -9.99 -18.32
CA ALA A 333 -16.43 -9.01 -17.48
C ALA A 333 -15.51 -8.10 -18.32
N ALA A 334 -14.75 -8.66 -19.26
CA ALA A 334 -13.87 -7.89 -20.13
C ALA A 334 -14.66 -6.96 -21.08
N LEU A 335 -15.80 -7.41 -21.63
CA LEU A 335 -16.68 -6.59 -22.45
C LEU A 335 -17.31 -5.45 -21.63
N SER A 336 -17.77 -5.76 -20.42
CA SER A 336 -18.34 -4.78 -19.49
C SER A 336 -17.31 -3.72 -19.09
N ALA A 337 -16.08 -4.14 -18.78
CA ALA A 337 -14.96 -3.24 -18.50
C ALA A 337 -14.64 -2.30 -19.66
N ALA A 338 -14.62 -2.84 -20.89
CA ALA A 338 -14.39 -2.03 -22.09
C ALA A 338 -15.47 -0.95 -22.26
N ARG A 339 -16.73 -1.27 -22.04
CA ARG A 339 -17.85 -0.31 -22.13
C ARG A 339 -17.79 0.75 -21.05
N GLU A 340 -17.56 0.33 -19.81
CA GLU A 340 -17.44 1.26 -18.70
C GLU A 340 -16.25 2.23 -18.90
N ALA A 341 -15.14 1.76 -19.49
CA ALA A 341 -14.02 2.63 -19.83
C ALA A 341 -14.45 3.78 -20.77
N PHE A 342 -15.25 3.50 -21.78
CA PHE A 342 -15.80 4.53 -22.66
C PHE A 342 -16.77 5.46 -21.91
N GLN A 343 -17.63 4.91 -21.06
CA GLN A 343 -18.56 5.71 -20.27
C GLN A 343 -17.82 6.67 -19.33
N ARG A 344 -16.83 6.18 -18.58
CA ARG A 344 -16.00 7.02 -17.68
C ARG A 344 -15.31 8.14 -18.45
N ASN A 345 -14.79 7.83 -19.63
CA ASN A 345 -14.16 8.86 -20.47
C ASN A 345 -15.20 9.91 -20.98
N GLU A 346 -16.44 9.52 -21.25
CA GLU A 346 -17.49 10.45 -21.64
C GLU A 346 -18.01 11.33 -20.48
N GLU A 347 -17.82 10.89 -19.24
CA GLU A 347 -18.13 11.65 -18.01
C GLU A 347 -17.09 12.73 -17.71
N LEU A 348 -15.89 12.65 -18.29
CA LEU A 348 -14.87 13.70 -18.15
C LEU A 348 -15.26 14.98 -18.88
N ASP A 349 -14.67 16.09 -18.46
CA ASP A 349 -14.74 17.32 -19.23
C ASP A 349 -14.27 17.10 -20.67
N PRO A 350 -14.94 17.65 -21.71
CA PRO A 350 -14.56 17.43 -23.10
C PRO A 350 -13.10 17.72 -23.45
N SER A 351 -12.46 18.63 -22.72
CA SER A 351 -11.03 18.97 -22.89
C SER A 351 -10.07 17.91 -22.36
N ASP A 352 -10.56 17.01 -21.54
CA ASP A 352 -9.76 15.99 -20.85
C ASP A 352 -10.03 14.58 -21.39
N ARG A 353 -11.01 14.45 -22.29
CA ARG A 353 -11.35 13.17 -22.93
C ARG A 353 -10.26 12.72 -23.88
N ALA A 354 -9.94 11.43 -23.80
CA ALA A 354 -9.06 10.77 -24.75
C ALA A 354 -9.89 10.03 -25.83
N GLU A 355 -9.44 10.06 -27.07
CA GLU A 355 -9.92 9.11 -28.07
C GLU A 355 -9.08 7.84 -27.98
N PHE A 356 -9.72 6.66 -27.93
CA PHE A 356 -9.04 5.38 -27.87
C PHE A 356 -9.87 4.26 -28.53
N GLY A 357 -9.16 3.17 -28.85
CA GLY A 357 -9.74 1.92 -29.29
C GLY A 357 -9.56 0.80 -28.28
N VAL A 358 -10.38 -0.24 -28.37
CA VAL A 358 -10.27 -1.45 -27.55
C VAL A 358 -10.35 -2.69 -28.43
N GLY A 359 -9.38 -3.60 -28.27
CA GLY A 359 -9.40 -4.96 -28.80
C GLY A 359 -9.66 -5.97 -27.70
N LEU A 360 -10.52 -6.96 -27.96
CA LEU A 360 -10.83 -8.08 -27.08
C LEU A 360 -10.52 -9.41 -27.76
N HIS A 361 -9.80 -10.29 -27.06
CA HIS A 361 -9.48 -11.63 -27.54
C HIS A 361 -9.48 -12.62 -26.38
N THR A 362 -9.69 -13.88 -26.65
CA THR A 362 -9.52 -14.96 -25.68
C THR A 362 -8.52 -15.98 -26.17
N GLY A 363 -7.68 -16.48 -25.26
CA GLY A 363 -6.70 -17.48 -25.62
C GLY A 363 -5.68 -17.76 -24.54
N ALA A 364 -4.68 -18.59 -24.93
CA ALA A 364 -3.58 -18.90 -24.04
C ALA A 364 -2.46 -17.87 -24.18
N ALA A 365 -1.95 -17.43 -23.05
CA ALA A 365 -0.80 -16.55 -22.98
C ALA A 365 0.29 -17.15 -22.07
N ILE A 366 1.53 -16.74 -22.29
CA ILE A 366 2.69 -17.10 -21.46
C ILE A 366 2.91 -15.95 -20.49
N TYR A 367 2.90 -16.25 -19.19
CA TYR A 367 2.96 -15.28 -18.10
C TYR A 367 4.19 -15.58 -17.23
N GLY A 368 5.05 -14.61 -16.98
CA GLY A 368 6.22 -14.79 -16.13
C GLY A 368 7.40 -13.87 -16.46
N ASN A 369 8.59 -14.28 -16.01
CA ASN A 369 9.82 -13.49 -16.06
C ASN A 369 10.51 -13.56 -17.41
N VAL A 370 10.48 -12.45 -18.13
CA VAL A 370 11.14 -12.26 -19.43
C VAL A 370 12.14 -11.11 -19.35
N GLY A 371 13.28 -11.23 -19.98
CA GLY A 371 14.25 -10.12 -20.02
C GLY A 371 15.72 -10.56 -20.03
N THR A 372 16.58 -9.70 -19.50
CA THR A 372 18.02 -9.94 -19.37
C THR A 372 18.39 -10.44 -17.97
N GLU A 373 19.63 -10.87 -17.75
CA GLU A 373 20.11 -11.27 -16.41
C GLU A 373 20.03 -10.16 -15.37
N LYS A 374 20.11 -8.89 -15.81
CA LYS A 374 20.13 -7.73 -14.91
C LYS A 374 18.81 -6.95 -14.87
N ARG A 375 17.88 -7.25 -15.77
CA ARG A 375 16.56 -6.60 -15.83
C ARG A 375 15.53 -7.58 -16.33
N LEU A 376 14.63 -7.94 -15.44
CA LEU A 376 13.47 -8.76 -15.73
C LEU A 376 12.21 -7.88 -15.81
N ASP A 377 11.29 -8.34 -16.63
CA ASP A 377 9.96 -7.81 -16.73
C ASP A 377 9.00 -8.97 -16.49
N PHE A 378 8.16 -8.87 -15.46
CA PHE A 378 7.12 -9.85 -15.20
C PHE A 378 5.93 -9.48 -16.07
N THR A 379 5.71 -10.23 -17.13
CA THR A 379 4.78 -9.82 -18.18
C THR A 379 4.11 -11.00 -18.86
N VAL A 380 3.14 -10.67 -19.71
CA VAL A 380 2.48 -11.64 -20.58
C VAL A 380 2.99 -11.50 -22.02
N THR A 381 3.18 -12.61 -22.69
CA THR A 381 3.61 -12.68 -24.09
C THR A 381 2.93 -13.85 -24.78
N GLY A 382 3.08 -13.93 -26.10
CA GLY A 382 2.56 -15.01 -26.92
C GLY A 382 1.64 -14.55 -28.04
N THR A 383 1.11 -15.51 -28.77
CA THR A 383 0.27 -15.29 -29.95
C THR A 383 -0.98 -14.50 -29.64
N SER A 384 -1.67 -14.81 -28.53
CA SER A 384 -2.90 -14.12 -28.12
C SER A 384 -2.67 -12.64 -27.81
N VAL A 385 -1.52 -12.28 -27.23
CA VAL A 385 -1.14 -10.89 -26.98
C VAL A 385 -0.89 -10.14 -28.29
N ALA A 386 -0.24 -10.81 -29.25
CA ALA A 386 -0.02 -10.24 -30.57
C ALA A 386 -1.35 -10.03 -31.33
N ILE A 387 -2.30 -10.96 -31.21
CA ILE A 387 -3.63 -10.84 -31.81
C ILE A 387 -4.36 -9.62 -31.24
N VAL A 388 -4.52 -9.54 -29.93
CA VAL A 388 -5.32 -8.48 -29.30
C VAL A 388 -4.76 -7.08 -29.60
N SER A 389 -3.43 -6.92 -29.59
CA SER A 389 -2.79 -5.64 -29.92
C SER A 389 -3.00 -5.24 -31.39
N ARG A 390 -2.97 -6.21 -32.31
CA ARG A 390 -3.23 -5.91 -33.73
C ARG A 390 -4.70 -5.69 -34.04
N LEU A 391 -5.57 -6.36 -33.30
CA LEU A 391 -7.02 -6.16 -33.37
C LEU A 391 -7.39 -4.75 -32.95
N GLU A 392 -6.81 -4.25 -31.86
CA GLU A 392 -6.99 -2.85 -31.46
C GLU A 392 -6.58 -1.91 -32.62
N GLY A 393 -5.40 -2.13 -33.24
CA GLY A 393 -4.95 -1.33 -34.36
C GLY A 393 -5.90 -1.32 -35.59
N LEU A 394 -6.81 -2.31 -35.74
CA LEU A 394 -7.86 -2.30 -36.74
C LEU A 394 -9.02 -1.37 -36.41
N THR A 395 -9.21 -1.00 -35.15
CA THR A 395 -10.31 -0.12 -34.70
C THR A 395 -10.35 1.19 -35.48
N ARG A 396 -9.17 1.73 -35.83
CA ARG A 396 -9.07 2.95 -36.66
C ARG A 396 -9.46 2.72 -38.11
N LYS A 397 -9.07 1.57 -38.66
CA LYS A 397 -9.32 1.26 -40.10
C LYS A 397 -10.78 0.91 -40.34
N LEU A 398 -11.44 0.29 -39.38
CA LEU A 398 -12.82 -0.16 -39.46
C LEU A 398 -13.80 0.86 -38.89
N GLU A 399 -13.31 2.02 -38.45
CA GLU A 399 -14.11 3.08 -37.81
C GLU A 399 -14.95 2.57 -36.64
N ALA A 400 -14.47 1.51 -35.98
CA ALA A 400 -15.09 0.89 -34.81
C ALA A 400 -14.22 1.10 -33.57
N ARG A 401 -14.82 1.45 -32.43
CA ARG A 401 -14.07 1.72 -31.19
C ARG A 401 -13.78 0.46 -30.39
N LEU A 402 -14.61 -0.59 -30.54
CA LEU A 402 -14.54 -1.83 -29.76
C LEU A 402 -14.64 -3.02 -30.71
N LEU A 403 -13.55 -3.78 -30.80
CA LEU A 403 -13.44 -4.96 -31.64
C LEU A 403 -13.18 -6.22 -30.84
N ALA A 404 -13.73 -7.35 -31.28
CA ALA A 404 -13.44 -8.65 -30.69
C ALA A 404 -13.17 -9.70 -31.78
N THR A 405 -12.41 -10.75 -31.43
CA THR A 405 -12.24 -11.93 -32.28
C THR A 405 -13.44 -12.88 -32.16
N GLY A 406 -13.60 -13.78 -33.14
CA GLY A 406 -14.64 -14.80 -33.10
C GLY A 406 -14.55 -15.72 -31.86
N ASP A 407 -13.33 -16.08 -31.42
CA ASP A 407 -13.15 -16.88 -30.23
C ASP A 407 -13.70 -16.19 -28.99
N PHE A 408 -13.55 -14.87 -28.89
CA PHE A 408 -14.12 -14.07 -27.80
C PHE A 408 -15.63 -13.94 -27.93
N ALA A 409 -16.10 -13.61 -29.11
CA ALA A 409 -17.54 -13.39 -29.41
C ALA A 409 -18.39 -14.62 -29.11
N ASN A 410 -17.85 -15.83 -29.30
CA ASN A 410 -18.55 -17.09 -29.02
C ASN A 410 -18.74 -17.36 -27.52
N LEU A 411 -18.06 -16.63 -26.64
CA LEU A 411 -18.13 -16.79 -25.17
C LEU A 411 -18.98 -15.71 -24.49
N VAL A 412 -19.45 -14.73 -25.26
CA VAL A 412 -20.29 -13.64 -24.77
C VAL A 412 -21.72 -13.85 -25.19
N SER A 413 -22.66 -13.54 -24.29
CA SER A 413 -24.10 -13.75 -24.52
C SER A 413 -24.72 -12.77 -25.53
N GLU A 414 -24.14 -11.57 -25.66
CA GLU A 414 -24.61 -10.53 -26.55
C GLU A 414 -24.20 -10.81 -28.01
N GLU A 415 -25.14 -10.67 -28.95
CA GLU A 415 -24.89 -10.84 -30.37
C GLU A 415 -24.15 -9.62 -30.96
N PRO A 416 -22.89 -9.76 -31.41
CA PRO A 416 -22.09 -8.67 -31.95
C PRO A 416 -22.40 -8.42 -33.44
N LEU A 417 -22.03 -7.24 -33.91
CA LEU A 417 -22.01 -6.95 -35.34
C LEU A 417 -20.83 -7.66 -36.03
N LYS A 418 -21.08 -8.58 -36.92
CA LYS A 418 -20.04 -9.26 -37.69
C LYS A 418 -19.45 -8.35 -38.77
N LEU A 419 -18.13 -8.14 -38.73
CA LEU A 419 -17.37 -7.35 -39.70
C LEU A 419 -16.69 -8.24 -40.77
N GLY A 420 -16.62 -9.56 -40.53
CA GLY A 420 -16.03 -10.54 -41.43
C GLY A 420 -14.53 -10.82 -41.17
N PRO A 421 -13.88 -11.55 -42.09
CA PRO A 421 -12.50 -11.94 -41.97
C PRO A 421 -11.56 -10.76 -42.27
N HIS A 422 -10.55 -10.59 -41.39
CA HIS A 422 -9.53 -9.56 -41.56
C HIS A 422 -8.12 -10.13 -41.32
N SER A 423 -7.20 -9.78 -42.23
CA SER A 423 -5.79 -10.15 -42.11
C SER A 423 -5.09 -9.34 -41.02
N LEU A 424 -4.43 -10.03 -40.12
CA LEU A 424 -3.54 -9.42 -39.11
C LEU A 424 -2.08 -9.60 -39.53
N ARG A 425 -1.31 -8.54 -39.46
CA ARG A 425 0.11 -8.56 -39.83
C ARG A 425 0.90 -9.64 -39.06
N GLY A 426 1.51 -10.60 -39.79
CA GLY A 426 2.31 -11.69 -39.23
C GLY A 426 1.47 -12.91 -38.84
N PHE A 427 0.25 -13.01 -39.32
CA PHE A 427 -0.60 -14.20 -39.26
C PHE A 427 -0.95 -14.59 -40.71
N ASP A 428 -0.94 -15.89 -40.99
CA ASP A 428 -1.21 -16.43 -42.32
C ASP A 428 -2.70 -16.58 -42.56
N GLU A 429 -3.50 -16.72 -41.54
CA GLU A 429 -4.95 -16.88 -41.59
C GLU A 429 -5.67 -15.59 -41.20
N ASP A 430 -6.74 -15.29 -41.93
CA ASP A 430 -7.63 -14.20 -41.56
C ASP A 430 -8.44 -14.55 -40.33
N LEU A 431 -8.63 -13.58 -39.45
CA LEU A 431 -9.40 -13.71 -38.21
C LEU A 431 -10.80 -13.10 -38.40
N GLU A 432 -11.82 -13.83 -38.00
CA GLU A 432 -13.18 -13.28 -37.91
C GLU A 432 -13.23 -12.17 -36.87
N VAL A 433 -13.65 -10.98 -37.29
CA VAL A 433 -13.71 -9.78 -36.48
C VAL A 433 -15.15 -9.34 -36.26
N PHE A 434 -15.44 -8.95 -35.05
CA PHE A 434 -16.74 -8.49 -34.58
C PHE A 434 -16.62 -7.13 -33.88
N SER A 435 -17.69 -6.35 -33.91
CA SER A 435 -17.81 -5.09 -33.21
C SER A 435 -18.97 -5.14 -32.21
N TYR A 436 -18.81 -4.53 -31.08
CA TYR A 436 -19.85 -4.32 -30.07
C TYR A 436 -20.25 -2.84 -30.03
N GLU A 437 -21.55 -2.57 -29.87
CA GLU A 437 -22.00 -1.21 -29.65
C GLU A 437 -21.58 -0.70 -28.29
N ILE A 438 -21.16 0.55 -28.27
CA ILE A 438 -20.90 1.30 -27.02
C ILE A 438 -22.20 2.05 -26.78
N THR A 439 -23.07 1.46 -25.94
CA THR A 439 -24.31 2.12 -25.50
C THR A 439 -23.96 3.44 -24.82
N ARG A 440 -24.64 4.51 -25.22
CA ARG A 440 -24.53 5.84 -24.63
C ARG A 440 -25.19 5.89 -23.28
#